data_56945c2c64ef3e6ceea07eb00a388c97
#
_entry.id   56945c2c64ef3e6ceea07eb00a388c97
#
_cell.length_a   1.000
_cell.length_b   1.000
_cell.length_c   1.000
_cell.angle_alpha   90.00
_cell.angle_beta   90.00
_cell.angle_gamma   90.00
#
_symmetry.space_group_name_H-M   'P 1'
#
loop_
_entity.id
_entity.type
_entity.pdbx_description
1 polymer ?
#
loop_
_entity_poly.entity_id
_entity_poly.type
_entity_poly.pdbx_seq_one_letter_code
_entity_poly.pdbx_strand_id
1 'polypeptide(L)'
;MRIGSVVVDCNDFERMVASWRAALRYVPREPAEDGWVVPRDPGGNNVSVSFQRVPEPRAGKNRLHLDLYTNDQQGEVERLLGLGATRHPRTPEPDEDFVVLADPEGNLFCVVDTSGSPG
;
A
#
# COMPACT_ATOMS: atom_id res chain seq x y z
N MET A 1 -19.35 5.56 14.53
CA MET A 1 -17.86 5.54 14.53
C MET A 1 -17.39 4.85 13.26
N ARG A 2 -16.37 5.38 12.61
CA ARG A 2 -15.80 4.82 11.37
C ARG A 2 -14.31 5.08 11.32
N ILE A 3 -13.60 4.27 10.53
CA ILE A 3 -12.17 4.51 10.30
C ILE A 3 -12.05 5.66 9.30
N GLY A 4 -11.43 6.76 9.73
CA GLY A 4 -11.20 7.92 8.85
C GLY A 4 -9.99 7.76 7.96
N SER A 5 -8.91 7.21 8.50
CA SER A 5 -7.66 7.03 7.76
C SER A 5 -6.77 6.03 8.45
N VAL A 6 -5.92 5.35 7.66
CA VAL A 6 -4.76 4.61 8.15
C VAL A 6 -3.55 5.49 7.93
N VAL A 7 -2.78 5.77 8.98
CA VAL A 7 -1.63 6.68 8.90
C VAL A 7 -0.34 5.86 8.81
N VAL A 8 0.48 6.14 7.81
CA VAL A 8 1.77 5.50 7.59
C VAL A 8 2.87 6.51 7.86
N ASP A 9 3.71 6.20 8.85
CA ASP A 9 4.91 7.00 9.13
C ASP A 9 5.98 6.64 8.10
N CYS A 10 6.66 7.66 7.56
CA CYS A 10 7.66 7.43 6.51
C CYS A 10 8.82 8.41 6.62
N ASN A 11 9.97 7.98 6.10
CA ASN A 11 11.18 8.81 6.06
C ASN A 11 11.30 9.54 4.71
N ASP A 12 11.15 8.82 3.60
CA ASP A 12 11.15 9.40 2.27
C ASP A 12 9.71 9.71 1.86
N PHE A 13 9.21 10.82 2.38
CA PHE A 13 7.82 11.21 2.27
C PHE A 13 7.35 11.32 0.81
N GLU A 14 8.10 12.03 -0.03
CA GLU A 14 7.71 12.26 -1.41
C GLU A 14 7.63 10.95 -2.20
N ARG A 15 8.61 10.06 -2.01
CA ARG A 15 8.65 8.77 -2.68
C ARG A 15 7.53 7.85 -2.22
N MET A 16 7.28 7.81 -0.92
CA MET A 16 6.21 6.98 -0.35
C MET A 16 4.83 7.43 -0.82
N VAL A 17 4.57 8.73 -0.79
CA VAL A 17 3.30 9.28 -1.26
C VAL A 17 3.09 9.00 -2.74
N ALA A 18 4.10 9.24 -3.57
CA ALA A 18 4.01 9.00 -5.01
C ALA A 18 3.75 7.53 -5.31
N SER A 19 4.48 6.63 -4.66
CA SER A 19 4.34 5.19 -4.84
C SER A 19 2.95 4.69 -4.47
N TRP A 20 2.49 5.04 -3.27
CA TRP A 20 1.20 4.56 -2.77
C TRP A 20 0.00 5.19 -3.49
N ARG A 21 0.09 6.48 -3.84
CA ARG A 21 -0.97 7.11 -4.64
C ARG A 21 -1.13 6.42 -6.00
N ALA A 22 -0.01 6.13 -6.66
CA ALA A 22 -0.03 5.42 -7.94
C ALA A 22 -0.56 3.99 -7.77
N ALA A 23 -0.11 3.29 -6.72
CA ALA A 23 -0.54 1.92 -6.44
C ALA A 23 -2.04 1.82 -6.21
N LEU A 24 -2.59 2.70 -5.38
CA LEU A 24 -4.01 2.69 -5.00
C LEU A 24 -4.88 3.53 -5.95
N ARG A 25 -4.27 4.30 -6.83
CA ARG A 25 -4.96 5.29 -7.69
C ARG A 25 -5.74 6.29 -6.87
N TYR A 26 -5.16 6.71 -5.75
CA TYR A 26 -5.73 7.71 -4.87
C TYR A 26 -5.33 9.11 -5.32
N VAL A 27 -6.18 10.08 -4.97
CA VAL A 27 -5.93 11.50 -5.23
C VAL A 27 -5.75 12.24 -3.92
N PRO A 28 -5.01 13.36 -3.88
CA PRO A 28 -4.90 14.16 -2.66
C PRO A 28 -6.27 14.71 -2.29
N ARG A 29 -6.61 14.63 -1.02
CA ARG A 29 -7.85 15.20 -0.50
C ARG A 29 -7.76 16.71 -0.45
N GLU A 30 -6.58 17.22 -0.11
CA GLU A 30 -6.26 18.64 -0.01
C GLU A 30 -4.82 18.83 -0.49
N PRO A 31 -4.39 20.08 -0.77
CA PRO A 31 -2.98 20.28 -1.05
C PRO A 31 -2.11 19.75 0.07
N ALA A 32 -1.02 19.06 -0.30
CA ALA A 32 -0.13 18.45 0.69
C ALA A 32 0.54 19.53 1.53
N GLU A 33 0.49 19.38 2.85
CA GLU A 33 1.32 20.17 3.75
C GLU A 33 2.70 19.53 3.84
N ASP A 34 3.68 20.28 4.29
CA ASP A 34 5.03 19.72 4.45
C ASP A 34 5.02 18.58 5.44
N GLY A 35 5.33 17.38 4.97
CA GLY A 35 5.40 16.19 5.81
C GLY A 35 4.07 15.56 6.19
N TRP A 36 2.96 15.97 5.57
CA TRP A 36 1.64 15.37 5.84
C TRP A 36 0.74 15.45 4.60
N VAL A 37 0.14 14.33 4.24
CA VAL A 37 -0.84 14.29 3.15
C VAL A 37 -1.87 13.20 3.42
N VAL A 38 -3.12 13.41 2.97
CA VAL A 38 -4.22 12.46 3.12
C VAL A 38 -4.80 12.16 1.74
N PRO A 39 -4.19 11.24 0.95
CA PRO A 39 -4.81 10.78 -0.28
C PRO A 39 -6.03 9.92 0.00
N ARG A 40 -6.99 9.97 -0.92
CA ARG A 40 -8.25 9.26 -0.80
C ARG A 40 -8.63 8.59 -2.11
N ASP A 41 -9.50 7.57 -2.00
CA ASP A 41 -10.15 6.98 -3.14
C ASP A 41 -11.16 7.99 -3.72
N PRO A 42 -11.00 8.43 -4.99
CA PRO A 42 -11.95 9.36 -5.59
C PRO A 42 -13.36 8.81 -5.70
N GLY A 43 -13.52 7.49 -5.72
CA GLY A 43 -14.83 6.85 -5.69
C GLY A 43 -15.46 6.77 -4.32
N GLY A 44 -14.71 7.07 -3.26
CA GLY A 44 -15.21 7.05 -1.90
C GLY A 44 -15.51 5.67 -1.32
N ASN A 45 -15.00 4.60 -1.95
CA ASN A 45 -15.32 3.22 -1.57
C ASN A 45 -14.33 2.62 -0.58
N ASN A 46 -13.14 3.20 -0.46
CA ASN A 46 -12.06 2.66 0.36
C ASN A 46 -11.59 3.66 1.40
N VAL A 47 -10.98 3.14 2.45
CA VAL A 47 -10.42 3.94 3.54
C VAL A 47 -9.26 4.79 3.02
N SER A 48 -9.17 6.03 3.47
CA SER A 48 -8.03 6.89 3.18
C SER A 48 -6.76 6.34 3.82
N VAL A 49 -5.63 6.53 3.14
CA VAL A 49 -4.32 6.17 3.67
C VAL A 49 -3.50 7.46 3.70
N SER A 50 -3.12 7.87 4.89
CA SER A 50 -2.40 9.13 5.11
C SER A 50 -0.92 8.86 5.30
N PHE A 51 -0.09 9.86 5.01
CA PHE A 51 1.37 9.72 5.15
C PHE A 51 1.90 10.88 5.98
N GLN A 52 2.77 10.54 6.92
CA GLN A 52 3.36 11.51 7.85
C GLN A 52 4.88 11.32 7.85
N ARG A 53 5.61 12.41 7.62
CA ARG A 53 7.07 12.37 7.70
C ARG A 53 7.50 12.28 9.15
N VAL A 54 8.34 11.29 9.46
CA VAL A 54 8.93 11.12 10.78
C VAL A 54 10.45 10.96 10.64
N PRO A 55 11.25 11.38 11.65
CA PRO A 55 12.70 11.22 11.58
C PRO A 55 13.18 9.80 11.89
N GLU A 56 12.40 9.04 12.65
CA GLU A 56 12.83 7.71 13.11
C GLU A 56 12.80 6.73 11.94
N PRO A 57 13.91 5.97 11.71
CA PRO A 57 13.89 4.92 10.70
C PRO A 57 12.97 3.78 11.11
N ARG A 58 12.44 3.08 10.11
CA ARG A 58 11.64 1.89 10.35
C ARG A 58 12.50 0.83 11.05
N ALA A 59 11.97 0.24 12.11
CA ALA A 59 12.66 -0.80 12.87
C ALA A 59 11.76 -2.03 13.00
N GLY A 60 12.33 -3.21 12.72
CA GLY A 60 11.62 -4.47 12.87
C GLY A 60 10.52 -4.71 11.86
N LYS A 61 9.69 -5.70 12.15
CA LYS A 61 8.56 -6.07 11.31
C LYS A 61 7.39 -5.10 11.56
N ASN A 62 6.73 -4.67 10.50
CA ASN A 62 5.53 -3.85 10.65
C ASN A 62 4.43 -4.65 11.36
N ARG A 63 3.72 -4.01 12.27
CA ARG A 63 2.64 -4.66 13.04
C ARG A 63 1.31 -4.64 12.30
N LEU A 64 1.20 -3.75 11.34
CA LEU A 64 0.01 -3.60 10.51
C LEU A 64 0.45 -3.74 9.06
N HIS A 65 -0.29 -4.51 8.28
CA HIS A 65 -0.07 -4.57 6.84
C HIS A 65 -1.40 -4.47 6.11
N LEU A 66 -1.34 -4.05 4.85
CA LEU A 66 -2.52 -3.95 4.01
C LEU A 66 -2.62 -5.19 3.13
N ASP A 67 -3.85 -5.66 2.96
CA ASP A 67 -4.18 -6.66 1.94
C ASP A 67 -4.92 -5.93 0.82
N LEU A 68 -4.38 -5.98 -0.39
CA LEU A 68 -4.98 -5.35 -1.56
C LEU A 68 -5.64 -6.44 -2.39
N TYR A 69 -6.94 -6.34 -2.57
CA TYR A 69 -7.72 -7.36 -3.27
C TYR A 69 -7.83 -7.00 -4.75
N THR A 70 -7.61 -7.98 -5.59
CA THR A 70 -7.71 -7.81 -7.05
C THR A 70 -8.15 -9.10 -7.72
N ASN A 71 -8.84 -8.96 -8.85
CA ASN A 71 -9.14 -10.10 -9.73
C ASN A 71 -8.10 -10.26 -10.84
N ASP A 72 -7.03 -9.48 -10.85
CA ASP A 72 -5.92 -9.57 -11.79
C ASP A 72 -4.59 -9.46 -11.03
N GLN A 73 -4.31 -10.49 -10.22
CA GLN A 73 -3.13 -10.47 -9.34
C GLN A 73 -1.83 -10.32 -10.13
N GLN A 74 -1.65 -11.08 -11.20
CA GLN A 74 -0.41 -11.04 -11.97
C GLN A 74 -0.17 -9.65 -12.57
N GLY A 75 -1.18 -9.07 -13.20
CA GLY A 75 -1.07 -7.74 -13.79
C GLY A 75 -0.81 -6.66 -12.76
N GLU A 76 -1.49 -6.73 -11.62
CA GLU A 76 -1.30 -5.76 -10.55
C GLU A 76 0.07 -5.88 -9.89
N VAL A 77 0.57 -7.10 -9.67
CA VAL A 77 1.92 -7.30 -9.15
C VAL A 77 2.96 -6.69 -10.09
N GLU A 78 2.85 -6.95 -11.39
CA GLU A 78 3.77 -6.37 -12.38
C GLU A 78 3.71 -4.84 -12.38
N ARG A 79 2.51 -4.27 -12.29
CA ARG A 79 2.34 -2.83 -12.23
C ARG A 79 3.00 -2.24 -10.98
N LEU A 80 2.78 -2.87 -9.82
CA LEU A 80 3.37 -2.40 -8.55
C LEU A 80 4.89 -2.49 -8.55
N LEU A 81 5.45 -3.56 -9.11
CA LEU A 81 6.91 -3.68 -9.25
C LEU A 81 7.47 -2.55 -10.12
N GLY A 82 6.76 -2.18 -11.18
CA GLY A 82 7.15 -1.04 -12.01
C GLY A 82 7.05 0.30 -11.30
N LEU A 83 6.27 0.40 -10.23
CA LEU A 83 6.12 1.61 -9.42
C LEU A 83 7.10 1.68 -8.26
N GLY A 84 7.98 0.69 -8.09
CA GLY A 84 9.02 0.71 -7.06
C GLY A 84 8.83 -0.27 -5.93
N ALA A 85 7.78 -1.08 -5.93
CA ALA A 85 7.65 -2.18 -4.98
C ALA A 85 8.65 -3.29 -5.30
N THR A 86 8.98 -4.10 -4.30
CA THR A 86 9.87 -5.25 -4.47
C THR A 86 9.19 -6.51 -3.92
N ARG A 87 9.62 -7.68 -4.43
CA ARG A 87 9.12 -8.95 -3.91
C ARG A 87 9.79 -9.27 -2.58
N HIS A 88 9.00 -9.73 -1.63
CA HIS A 88 9.54 -10.22 -0.36
C HIS A 88 10.09 -11.64 -0.56
N PRO A 89 11.36 -11.91 -0.17
CA PRO A 89 11.94 -13.26 -0.35
C PRO A 89 11.26 -14.25 0.59
N ARG A 90 10.57 -15.22 0.01
CA ARG A 90 9.92 -16.31 0.75
C ARG A 90 9.52 -17.41 -0.23
N THR A 91 9.30 -18.61 0.32
CA THR A 91 8.78 -19.73 -0.46
C THR A 91 7.26 -19.77 -0.29
N PRO A 92 6.47 -19.61 -1.38
CA PRO A 92 5.02 -19.67 -1.28
C PRO A 92 4.52 -21.06 -0.91
N GLU A 93 3.42 -21.11 -0.15
CA GLU A 93 2.71 -22.36 0.08
C GLU A 93 1.86 -22.71 -1.14
N PRO A 94 1.57 -24.03 -1.39
CA PRO A 94 0.89 -24.43 -2.62
C PRO A 94 -0.49 -23.80 -2.87
N ASP A 95 -1.23 -23.49 -1.82
CA ASP A 95 -2.60 -22.99 -1.95
C ASP A 95 -2.73 -21.50 -1.64
N GLU A 96 -1.61 -20.76 -1.66
CA GLU A 96 -1.66 -19.33 -1.37
C GLU A 96 -2.37 -18.54 -2.46
N ASP A 97 -3.26 -17.64 -2.03
CA ASP A 97 -3.95 -16.72 -2.93
C ASP A 97 -3.32 -15.32 -2.91
N PHE A 98 -2.17 -15.14 -2.28
CA PHE A 98 -1.57 -13.81 -2.09
C PHE A 98 -0.08 -13.81 -2.48
N VAL A 99 0.39 -12.62 -2.87
CA VAL A 99 1.80 -12.33 -3.11
C VAL A 99 2.22 -11.25 -2.13
N VAL A 100 3.36 -11.44 -1.45
CA VAL A 100 3.89 -10.46 -0.50
C VAL A 100 4.88 -9.55 -1.21
N LEU A 101 4.63 -8.26 -1.17
CA LEU A 101 5.51 -7.23 -1.71
C LEU A 101 5.96 -6.29 -0.58
N ALA A 102 7.00 -5.51 -0.87
CA ALA A 102 7.46 -4.45 0.01
C ALA A 102 7.35 -3.11 -0.71
N ASP A 103 6.94 -2.08 0.01
CA ASP A 103 6.92 -0.72 -0.52
C ASP A 103 8.34 -0.13 -0.52
N PRO A 104 8.53 1.12 -1.01
CA PRO A 104 9.89 1.69 -1.10
C PRO A 104 10.65 1.79 0.23
N GLU A 105 9.97 1.76 1.37
CA GLU A 105 10.62 1.77 2.68
C GLU A 105 10.62 0.40 3.35
N GLY A 106 10.27 -0.66 2.60
CA GLY A 106 10.32 -2.02 3.11
C GLY A 106 9.10 -2.46 3.91
N ASN A 107 8.02 -1.68 3.91
CA ASN A 107 6.79 -2.11 4.57
C ASN A 107 6.11 -3.18 3.74
N LEU A 108 5.80 -4.32 4.37
CA LEU A 108 5.21 -5.45 3.67
C LEU A 108 3.71 -5.25 3.50
N PHE A 109 3.21 -5.66 2.34
CA PHE A 109 1.79 -5.72 2.05
C PHE A 109 1.51 -6.89 1.12
N CYS A 110 0.26 -7.29 1.04
CA CYS A 110 -0.14 -8.45 0.25
C CYS A 110 -1.05 -8.04 -0.90
N VAL A 111 -0.87 -8.68 -2.04
CA VAL A 111 -1.79 -8.60 -3.18
C VAL A 111 -2.54 -9.92 -3.23
N VAL A 112 -3.84 -9.89 -2.94
CA VAL A 112 -4.67 -11.07 -2.75
C VAL A 112 -5.52 -11.30 -4.00
N ASP A 113 -5.46 -12.51 -4.53
CA ASP A 113 -6.25 -12.90 -5.69
C ASP A 113 -7.69 -13.22 -5.26
N THR A 114 -8.63 -12.43 -5.72
CA THR A 114 -10.05 -12.64 -5.46
C THR A 114 -10.81 -13.14 -6.69
N SER A 115 -10.12 -13.50 -7.77
CA SER A 115 -10.75 -13.92 -9.01
C SER A 115 -11.55 -15.22 -8.86
N GLY A 116 -11.17 -16.08 -7.91
CA GLY A 116 -11.91 -17.31 -7.62
C GLY A 116 -13.02 -17.15 -6.60
N SER A 117 -13.21 -15.96 -6.05
CA SER A 117 -14.22 -15.71 -5.02
C SER A 117 -15.59 -15.44 -5.64
N PRO A 118 -16.66 -15.96 -5.04
CA PRO A 118 -18.02 -15.72 -5.57
C PRO A 118 -18.59 -14.38 -5.14
N GLY A 119 -17.86 -13.44 -4.80
CA GLY A 119 -18.43 -12.21 -4.35
C GLY A 119 -17.69 -10.95 -4.75
#